data_96e1b7bf8eb81701e8b87f65ee41baba
#
_entry.id   96e1b7bf8eb81701e8b87f65ee41baba
#
_cell.length_a   1.000
_cell.length_b   1.000
_cell.length_c   1.000
_cell.angle_alpha   90.00
_cell.angle_beta   90.00
_cell.angle_gamma   90.00
#
_symmetry.space_group_name_H-M   'P 1'
#
loop_
_entity.id
_entity.type
_entity.pdbx_description
1 polymer ?
#
loop_
_entity_poly.entity_id
_entity_poly.type
_entity_poly.pdbx_seq_one_letter_code
_entity_poly.pdbx_strand_id
1 'polypeptide(L)'
;MGGAHGRKRRWIMKNFIQRSFRRELLVSFLAVSVLPLIVCCVFLIQMFKVKVGRDFEKKDMELAGAVEQQLMTLFDAYHDAAEELCTDPLVAEALKKESFGKKNEVYRSLYGATAACREMAGFHLYNAGGSCLYSTGNRTYGQTLPVYWGILREAHAHPNDLIIRSDLEIGGDEVLRFARAVTGNSEECSGYFVATMTAEHFAKALSGTYSGQDGICILNGFLETVYSVGTASGETVGDVLRNRFLQGEPLTEIWNTYNYIR
;
A
#
# COMPACT_ATOMS: atom_id res chain seq x y z
N MET A 1 53.79 81.79 15.12
CA MET A 1 53.61 80.59 14.34
C MET A 1 52.77 79.54 15.15
N GLY A 2 51.45 79.60 15.07
CA GLY A 2 50.60 78.78 15.97
C GLY A 2 49.17 78.44 15.47
N GLY A 3 48.94 78.59 14.13
CA GLY A 3 47.57 78.54 13.61
C GLY A 3 47.13 77.28 12.78
N ALA A 4 48.08 76.42 12.36
CA ALA A 4 47.82 75.37 11.36
C ALA A 4 47.47 74.03 11.96
N HIS A 5 47.88 73.69 13.18
CA HIS A 5 47.66 72.42 13.82
C HIS A 5 46.21 72.21 14.39
N GLY A 6 45.54 73.24 14.79
CA GLY A 6 44.19 73.20 15.33
C GLY A 6 43.09 72.91 14.29
N ARG A 7 43.29 73.41 13.05
CA ARG A 7 42.30 73.19 11.97
C ARG A 7 42.32 71.79 11.38
N LYS A 8 43.48 71.15 11.32
CA LYS A 8 43.58 69.73 10.84
C LYS A 8 42.93 68.75 11.80
N ARG A 9 43.07 68.93 13.15
CA ARG A 9 42.42 68.04 14.14
C ARG A 9 40.91 68.19 14.11
N ARG A 10 40.39 69.42 13.95
CA ARG A 10 38.90 69.61 13.86
C ARG A 10 38.30 69.01 12.61
N TRP A 11 39.02 69.03 11.48
CA TRP A 11 38.51 68.43 10.23
C TRP A 11 38.53 66.92 10.26
N ILE A 12 39.54 66.29 10.84
CA ILE A 12 39.63 64.84 11.03
C ILE A 12 38.53 64.32 11.98
N MET A 13 38.32 65.03 13.10
CA MET A 13 37.29 64.71 14.05
C MET A 13 35.88 64.83 13.44
N LYS A 14 35.65 65.92 12.66
CA LYS A 14 34.35 66.09 11.98
C LYS A 14 34.03 65.00 10.95
N ASN A 15 35.04 64.58 10.21
CA ASN A 15 34.93 63.50 9.23
C ASN A 15 34.75 62.11 9.91
N PHE A 16 35.37 61.91 11.06
CA PHE A 16 35.23 60.69 11.81
C PHE A 16 33.83 60.57 12.45
N ILE A 17 33.32 61.64 13.03
CA ILE A 17 31.97 61.72 13.56
C ILE A 17 30.92 61.60 12.47
N GLN A 18 31.09 62.23 11.31
CA GLN A 18 30.15 62.07 10.19
C GLN A 18 30.17 60.67 9.58
N ARG A 19 31.30 59.98 9.54
CA ARG A 19 31.38 58.58 9.10
C ARG A 19 30.75 57.65 10.12
N SER A 20 30.95 57.89 11.41
CA SER A 20 30.30 57.11 12.47
C SER A 20 28.76 57.27 12.43
N PHE A 21 28.27 58.50 12.35
CA PHE A 21 26.85 58.80 12.27
C PHE A 21 26.15 58.20 11.03
N ARG A 22 26.77 58.33 9.86
CA ARG A 22 26.25 57.72 8.63
C ARG A 22 26.21 56.19 8.72
N ARG A 23 27.17 55.58 9.37
CA ARG A 23 27.19 54.11 9.59
C ARG A 23 26.12 53.66 10.56
N GLU A 24 25.93 54.37 11.66
CA GLU A 24 24.87 54.10 12.62
C GLU A 24 23.49 54.28 12.02
N LEU A 25 23.27 55.32 11.22
CA LEU A 25 22.03 55.61 10.53
C LEU A 25 21.72 54.53 9.46
N LEU A 26 22.73 54.07 8.71
CA LEU A 26 22.62 52.98 7.75
C LEU A 26 22.29 51.65 8.43
N VAL A 27 22.98 51.34 9.52
CA VAL A 27 22.71 50.09 10.29
C VAL A 27 21.31 50.12 10.93
N SER A 28 20.90 51.25 11.50
CA SER A 28 19.57 51.42 12.06
C SER A 28 18.50 51.31 11.00
N PHE A 29 18.66 51.95 9.83
CA PHE A 29 17.71 51.85 8.73
C PHE A 29 17.64 50.39 8.20
N LEU A 30 18.80 49.75 8.04
CA LEU A 30 18.88 48.35 7.60
C LEU A 30 18.23 47.39 8.61
N ALA A 31 18.44 47.62 9.90
CA ALA A 31 17.81 46.83 10.96
C ALA A 31 16.30 46.99 10.95
N VAL A 32 15.79 48.21 10.83
CA VAL A 32 14.32 48.46 10.85
C VAL A 32 13.62 47.97 9.59
N SER A 33 14.30 47.99 8.43
CA SER A 33 13.67 47.53 7.18
C SER A 33 13.86 46.05 6.89
N VAL A 34 15.06 45.49 7.16
CA VAL A 34 15.39 44.09 6.80
C VAL A 34 14.92 43.12 7.86
N LEU A 35 14.97 43.45 9.16
CA LEU A 35 14.61 42.55 10.22
C LEU A 35 13.12 42.13 10.19
N PRO A 36 12.15 43.05 10.02
CA PRO A 36 10.75 42.67 9.83
C PRO A 36 10.52 41.80 8.60
N LEU A 37 11.25 42.09 7.51
CA LEU A 37 11.16 41.33 6.27
C LEU A 37 11.63 39.86 6.46
N ILE A 38 12.75 39.68 7.18
CA ILE A 38 13.25 38.35 7.53
C ILE A 38 12.22 37.61 8.40
N VAL A 39 11.66 38.28 9.44
CA VAL A 39 10.64 37.68 10.30
C VAL A 39 9.41 37.27 9.50
N CYS A 40 8.92 38.14 8.61
CA CYS A 40 7.81 37.80 7.72
C CYS A 40 8.13 36.62 6.78
N CYS A 41 9.32 36.59 6.20
CA CYS A 41 9.74 35.48 5.34
C CYS A 41 9.80 34.15 6.11
N VAL A 42 10.37 34.13 7.31
CA VAL A 42 10.41 32.93 8.17
C VAL A 42 9.00 32.47 8.52
N PHE A 43 8.12 33.42 8.91
CA PHE A 43 6.73 33.10 9.22
C PHE A 43 5.97 32.52 8.01
N LEU A 44 6.11 33.13 6.84
CA LEU A 44 5.50 32.64 5.60
C LEU A 44 6.00 31.26 5.23
N ILE A 45 7.31 31.02 5.35
CA ILE A 45 7.89 29.68 5.07
C ILE A 45 7.32 28.64 6.03
N GLN A 46 7.18 28.95 7.32
CA GLN A 46 6.59 28.02 8.30
C GLN A 46 5.11 27.77 8.02
N MET A 47 4.34 28.83 7.77
CA MET A 47 2.92 28.68 7.39
C MET A 47 2.76 27.85 6.11
N PHE A 48 3.62 28.09 5.11
CA PHE A 48 3.58 27.33 3.86
C PHE A 48 3.90 25.85 4.09
N LYS A 49 4.93 25.53 4.88
CA LYS A 49 5.27 24.14 5.22
C LYS A 49 4.12 23.42 5.92
N VAL A 50 3.50 24.06 6.91
CA VAL A 50 2.36 23.48 7.64
C VAL A 50 1.16 23.28 6.72
N LYS A 51 0.84 24.24 5.87
CA LYS A 51 -0.30 24.14 4.95
C LYS A 51 -0.08 23.06 3.89
N VAL A 52 1.09 23.08 3.26
CA VAL A 52 1.46 22.10 2.25
C VAL A 52 1.50 20.69 2.84
N GLY A 53 2.08 20.53 4.06
CA GLY A 53 2.07 19.24 4.76
C GLY A 53 0.66 18.70 4.97
N ARG A 54 -0.27 19.52 5.47
CA ARG A 54 -1.68 19.11 5.68
C ARG A 54 -2.40 18.76 4.37
N ASP A 55 -2.14 19.51 3.31
CA ASP A 55 -2.77 19.25 2.01
C ASP A 55 -2.26 17.93 1.41
N PHE A 56 -0.99 17.55 1.65
CA PHE A 56 -0.46 16.26 1.26
C PHE A 56 -1.05 15.13 2.11
N GLU A 57 -1.04 15.26 3.45
CA GLU A 57 -1.66 14.26 4.34
C GLU A 57 -3.11 13.97 3.94
N LYS A 58 -3.87 15.01 3.64
CA LYS A 58 -5.26 14.85 3.23
C LYS A 58 -5.38 14.07 1.93
N LYS A 59 -4.56 14.39 0.93
CA LYS A 59 -4.52 13.66 -0.35
C LYS A 59 -4.08 12.21 -0.18
N ASP A 60 -3.07 11.97 0.65
CA ASP A 60 -2.57 10.62 0.91
C ASP A 60 -3.65 9.79 1.64
N MET A 61 -4.40 10.38 2.59
CA MET A 61 -5.54 9.72 3.23
C MET A 61 -6.70 9.45 2.27
N GLU A 62 -7.03 10.40 1.39
CA GLU A 62 -8.06 10.23 0.36
C GLU A 62 -7.66 9.10 -0.63
N LEU A 63 -6.39 9.06 -1.03
CA LEU A 63 -5.86 7.99 -1.88
C LEU A 63 -5.90 6.62 -1.17
N ALA A 64 -5.43 6.56 0.08
CA ALA A 64 -5.47 5.33 0.87
C ALA A 64 -6.90 4.81 1.03
N GLY A 65 -7.86 5.69 1.33
CA GLY A 65 -9.27 5.34 1.42
C GLY A 65 -9.87 4.85 0.08
N ALA A 66 -9.47 5.45 -1.03
CA ALA A 66 -9.90 4.99 -2.36
C ALA A 66 -9.33 3.60 -2.70
N VAL A 67 -8.06 3.35 -2.38
CA VAL A 67 -7.42 2.03 -2.56
C VAL A 67 -8.09 0.98 -1.66
N GLU A 68 -8.33 1.30 -0.39
CA GLU A 68 -9.02 0.43 0.55
C GLU A 68 -10.42 0.06 0.04
N GLN A 69 -11.21 1.04 -0.36
CA GLN A 69 -12.56 0.81 -0.88
C GLN A 69 -12.54 -0.08 -2.13
N GLN A 70 -11.59 0.14 -3.04
CA GLN A 70 -11.46 -0.66 -4.24
C GLN A 70 -11.10 -2.11 -3.91
N LEU A 71 -10.17 -2.34 -2.99
CA LEU A 71 -9.79 -3.68 -2.54
C LEU A 71 -10.91 -4.37 -1.79
N MET A 72 -11.62 -3.69 -0.91
CA MET A 72 -12.76 -4.25 -0.19
C MET A 72 -13.85 -4.71 -1.15
N THR A 73 -14.22 -3.88 -2.14
CA THR A 73 -15.19 -4.25 -3.18
C THR A 73 -14.75 -5.51 -3.95
N LEU A 74 -13.45 -5.62 -4.22
CA LEU A 74 -12.89 -6.78 -4.91
C LEU A 74 -12.91 -8.03 -4.03
N PHE A 75 -12.58 -7.90 -2.74
CA PHE A 75 -12.60 -9.00 -1.79
C PHE A 75 -14.03 -9.49 -1.50
N ASP A 76 -15.00 -8.59 -1.47
CA ASP A 76 -16.43 -8.94 -1.41
C ASP A 76 -16.83 -9.78 -2.64
N ALA A 77 -16.40 -9.38 -3.83
CA ALA A 77 -16.67 -10.18 -5.04
C ALA A 77 -15.98 -11.56 -5.02
N TYR A 78 -14.80 -11.68 -4.38
CA TYR A 78 -14.17 -12.99 -4.17
C TYR A 78 -14.93 -13.85 -3.15
N HIS A 79 -15.46 -13.22 -2.10
CA HIS A 79 -16.27 -13.88 -1.11
C HIS A 79 -17.56 -14.45 -1.72
N ASP A 80 -18.25 -13.64 -2.51
CA ASP A 80 -19.48 -14.05 -3.19
C ASP A 80 -19.22 -15.21 -4.16
N ALA A 81 -18.16 -15.11 -4.97
CA ALA A 81 -17.75 -16.18 -5.88
C ALA A 81 -17.37 -17.47 -5.13
N ALA A 82 -16.67 -17.35 -4.00
CA ALA A 82 -16.32 -18.48 -3.15
C ALA A 82 -17.57 -19.12 -2.54
N GLU A 83 -18.54 -18.31 -2.07
CA GLU A 83 -19.78 -18.83 -1.49
C GLU A 83 -20.60 -19.61 -2.52
N GLU A 84 -20.80 -19.04 -3.72
CA GLU A 84 -21.52 -19.69 -4.80
C GLU A 84 -20.88 -21.03 -5.19
N LEU A 85 -19.57 -21.07 -5.42
CA LEU A 85 -18.86 -22.26 -5.88
C LEU A 85 -18.67 -23.31 -4.79
N CYS A 86 -18.42 -22.91 -3.54
CA CYS A 86 -18.19 -23.85 -2.44
C CYS A 86 -19.45 -24.54 -1.95
N THR A 87 -20.62 -23.95 -2.19
CA THR A 87 -21.94 -24.56 -1.87
C THR A 87 -22.55 -25.29 -3.04
N ASP A 88 -22.01 -25.19 -4.27
CA ASP A 88 -22.52 -25.85 -5.47
C ASP A 88 -22.27 -27.37 -5.39
N PRO A 89 -23.34 -28.22 -5.32
CA PRO A 89 -23.20 -29.66 -5.26
C PRO A 89 -22.59 -30.28 -6.52
N LEU A 90 -22.72 -29.60 -7.69
CA LEU A 90 -22.11 -30.03 -8.93
C LEU A 90 -20.59 -29.89 -8.88
N VAL A 91 -20.10 -28.76 -8.34
CA VAL A 91 -18.68 -28.52 -8.14
C VAL A 91 -18.12 -29.53 -7.13
N ALA A 92 -18.78 -29.72 -6.00
CA ALA A 92 -18.37 -30.67 -4.96
C ALA A 92 -18.27 -32.11 -5.50
N GLU A 93 -19.26 -32.57 -6.29
CA GLU A 93 -19.25 -33.92 -6.89
C GLU A 93 -18.12 -34.07 -7.91
N ALA A 94 -17.88 -33.05 -8.74
CA ALA A 94 -16.82 -33.05 -9.75
C ALA A 94 -15.40 -33.10 -9.14
N LEU A 95 -15.21 -32.47 -7.96
CA LEU A 95 -13.94 -32.52 -7.24
C LEU A 95 -13.67 -33.84 -6.54
N LYS A 96 -14.75 -34.54 -6.06
CA LYS A 96 -14.65 -35.89 -5.43
C LYS A 96 -14.30 -36.98 -6.43
N LYS A 97 -14.90 -36.97 -7.63
CA LYS A 97 -14.88 -38.12 -8.56
C LYS A 97 -13.98 -37.93 -9.76
N GLU A 98 -13.31 -36.76 -9.89
CA GLU A 98 -12.55 -36.38 -11.10
C GLU A 98 -13.34 -36.64 -12.39
N SER A 99 -14.64 -36.35 -12.37
CA SER A 99 -15.55 -36.70 -13.42
C SER A 99 -15.38 -35.85 -14.67
N PHE A 100 -14.68 -36.40 -15.67
CA PHE A 100 -14.47 -35.72 -16.96
C PHE A 100 -15.78 -35.38 -17.69
N GLY A 101 -16.88 -36.09 -17.38
CA GLY A 101 -18.19 -35.91 -18.03
C GLY A 101 -18.87 -34.57 -17.72
N LYS A 102 -18.57 -33.95 -16.58
CA LYS A 102 -19.16 -32.67 -16.12
C LYS A 102 -18.22 -31.45 -16.28
N LYS A 103 -17.10 -31.63 -16.93
CA LYS A 103 -16.05 -30.59 -17.03
C LYS A 103 -16.58 -29.25 -17.55
N ASN A 104 -17.39 -29.24 -18.59
CA ASN A 104 -17.94 -28.02 -19.18
C ASN A 104 -18.94 -27.32 -18.25
N GLU A 105 -19.68 -28.07 -17.45
CA GLU A 105 -20.63 -27.51 -16.48
C GLU A 105 -19.89 -26.83 -15.34
N VAL A 106 -18.84 -27.46 -14.78
CA VAL A 106 -18.00 -26.88 -13.73
C VAL A 106 -17.29 -25.62 -14.23
N TYR A 107 -16.76 -25.62 -15.46
CA TYR A 107 -16.20 -24.39 -16.04
C TYR A 107 -17.25 -23.31 -16.20
N ARG A 108 -18.48 -23.65 -16.56
CA ARG A 108 -19.58 -22.68 -16.65
C ARG A 108 -19.90 -22.06 -15.28
N SER A 109 -20.01 -22.87 -14.22
CA SER A 109 -20.16 -22.38 -12.84
C SER A 109 -18.97 -21.49 -12.45
N LEU A 110 -17.72 -21.93 -12.66
CA LEU A 110 -16.52 -21.20 -12.33
C LEU A 110 -16.46 -19.84 -13.04
N TYR A 111 -16.70 -19.81 -14.36
CA TYR A 111 -16.70 -18.58 -15.15
C TYR A 111 -17.90 -17.68 -14.84
N GLY A 112 -19.06 -18.26 -14.45
CA GLY A 112 -20.24 -17.51 -14.03
C GLY A 112 -20.00 -16.79 -12.71
N ALA A 113 -19.66 -17.54 -11.67
CA ALA A 113 -19.42 -17.00 -10.33
C ALA A 113 -18.28 -15.95 -10.29
N THR A 114 -17.24 -16.14 -11.10
CA THR A 114 -16.10 -15.21 -11.13
C THR A 114 -16.25 -14.09 -12.16
N ALA A 115 -17.39 -13.94 -12.83
CA ALA A 115 -17.54 -13.00 -13.95
C ALA A 115 -17.18 -11.54 -13.60
N ALA A 116 -17.54 -11.09 -12.41
CA ALA A 116 -17.31 -9.73 -11.93
C ALA A 116 -15.83 -9.42 -11.61
N CYS A 117 -15.03 -10.43 -11.24
CA CYS A 117 -13.68 -10.26 -10.73
C CYS A 117 -12.62 -11.11 -11.43
N ARG A 118 -13.01 -11.85 -12.49
CA ARG A 118 -12.15 -12.83 -13.17
C ARG A 118 -10.82 -12.30 -13.69
N GLU A 119 -10.77 -11.02 -14.05
CA GLU A 119 -9.55 -10.40 -14.56
C GLU A 119 -8.63 -9.88 -13.46
N MET A 120 -9.08 -9.92 -12.19
CA MET A 120 -8.37 -9.37 -11.04
C MET A 120 -7.74 -10.45 -10.16
N ALA A 121 -7.93 -11.75 -10.51
CA ALA A 121 -7.27 -12.88 -9.88
C ALA A 121 -7.28 -14.12 -10.80
N GLY A 122 -6.39 -15.08 -10.53
CA GLY A 122 -6.49 -16.42 -11.06
C GLY A 122 -7.37 -17.28 -10.13
N PHE A 123 -8.44 -17.87 -10.65
CA PHE A 123 -9.36 -18.73 -9.86
C PHE A 123 -9.12 -20.18 -10.18
N HIS A 124 -9.07 -21.00 -9.13
CA HIS A 124 -8.71 -22.41 -9.22
C HIS A 124 -9.59 -23.25 -8.32
N LEU A 125 -9.91 -24.47 -8.77
CA LEU A 125 -10.56 -25.48 -7.96
C LEU A 125 -9.62 -26.68 -7.78
N TYR A 126 -9.33 -26.98 -6.54
CA TYR A 126 -8.46 -28.09 -6.13
C TYR A 126 -9.31 -29.24 -5.55
N ASN A 127 -8.90 -30.48 -5.80
CA ASN A 127 -9.49 -31.62 -5.12
C ASN A 127 -9.04 -31.69 -3.65
N ALA A 128 -9.58 -32.61 -2.88
CA ALA A 128 -9.21 -32.81 -1.48
C ALA A 128 -7.73 -33.20 -1.28
N GLY A 129 -7.06 -33.73 -2.30
CA GLY A 129 -5.62 -34.02 -2.30
C GLY A 129 -4.74 -32.83 -2.65
N GLY A 130 -5.33 -31.67 -2.92
CA GLY A 130 -4.58 -30.43 -3.25
C GLY A 130 -4.14 -30.35 -4.71
N SER A 131 -4.66 -31.17 -5.61
CA SER A 131 -4.37 -31.09 -7.06
C SER A 131 -5.35 -30.14 -7.74
N CYS A 132 -4.84 -29.22 -8.58
CA CYS A 132 -5.67 -28.29 -9.34
C CYS A 132 -6.37 -29.04 -10.50
N LEU A 133 -7.70 -29.05 -10.49
CA LEU A 133 -8.51 -29.68 -11.53
C LEU A 133 -9.08 -28.69 -12.54
N TYR A 134 -9.46 -27.48 -12.07
CA TYR A 134 -10.06 -26.44 -12.91
C TYR A 134 -9.41 -25.09 -12.62
N SER A 135 -9.23 -24.27 -13.66
CA SER A 135 -8.57 -22.97 -13.53
C SER A 135 -9.08 -21.99 -14.60
N THR A 136 -9.25 -20.72 -14.24
CA THR A 136 -9.53 -19.62 -15.19
C THR A 136 -8.28 -19.04 -15.82
N GLY A 137 -7.09 -19.31 -15.27
CA GLY A 137 -5.80 -18.79 -15.73
C GLY A 137 -5.00 -19.82 -16.53
N ASN A 138 -3.82 -19.40 -17.00
CA ASN A 138 -2.87 -20.25 -17.76
C ASN A 138 -2.11 -21.27 -16.90
N ARG A 139 -2.59 -21.59 -15.69
CA ARG A 139 -1.92 -22.57 -14.83
C ARG A 139 -1.99 -23.96 -15.45
N THR A 140 -0.87 -24.62 -15.41
CA THR A 140 -0.75 -25.98 -15.91
C THR A 140 -1.61 -26.93 -15.05
N TYR A 141 -2.46 -27.72 -15.69
CA TYR A 141 -3.20 -28.80 -15.06
C TYR A 141 -2.25 -29.68 -14.24
N GLY A 142 -2.61 -29.98 -12.98
CA GLY A 142 -1.80 -30.81 -12.10
C GLY A 142 -0.86 -30.04 -11.16
N GLN A 143 -0.92 -28.70 -11.11
CA GLN A 143 -0.23 -27.94 -10.07
C GLN A 143 -0.87 -28.27 -8.70
N THR A 144 -0.03 -28.60 -7.70
CA THR A 144 -0.50 -29.02 -6.37
C THR A 144 -0.20 -27.94 -5.34
N LEU A 145 -1.16 -27.77 -4.40
CA LEU A 145 -0.95 -27.05 -3.16
C LEU A 145 -0.94 -28.03 -1.97
N PRO A 146 -0.10 -27.80 -0.97
CA PRO A 146 -0.05 -28.69 0.19
C PRO A 146 -1.34 -28.59 1.02
N VAL A 147 -1.88 -29.76 1.40
CA VAL A 147 -3.10 -29.85 2.22
C VAL A 147 -2.81 -29.93 3.73
N TYR A 148 -1.58 -30.33 4.11
CA TYR A 148 -1.19 -30.52 5.51
C TYR A 148 -0.62 -29.24 6.15
N TRP A 149 -0.37 -28.22 5.38
CA TRP A 149 0.12 -26.91 5.83
C TRP A 149 -0.31 -25.81 4.84
N GLY A 150 -0.14 -24.55 5.24
CA GLY A 150 -0.50 -23.43 4.39
C GLY A 150 -2.00 -23.17 4.32
N ILE A 151 -2.43 -22.51 3.25
CA ILE A 151 -3.79 -21.98 3.14
C ILE A 151 -4.87 -23.06 3.05
N LEU A 152 -4.59 -24.20 2.42
CA LEU A 152 -5.59 -25.29 2.30
C LEU A 152 -5.88 -25.94 3.64
N ARG A 153 -4.87 -26.08 4.53
CA ARG A 153 -5.09 -26.59 5.89
C ARG A 153 -5.99 -25.65 6.69
N GLU A 154 -5.76 -24.36 6.59
CA GLU A 154 -6.57 -23.36 7.29
C GLU A 154 -8.01 -23.34 6.76
N ALA A 155 -8.19 -23.37 5.44
CA ALA A 155 -9.51 -23.48 4.82
C ALA A 155 -10.23 -24.78 5.20
N HIS A 156 -9.50 -25.88 5.41
CA HIS A 156 -10.09 -27.15 5.90
C HIS A 156 -10.54 -27.04 7.35
N ALA A 157 -9.78 -26.33 8.19
CA ALA A 157 -10.12 -26.13 9.60
C ALA A 157 -11.32 -25.18 9.80
N HIS A 158 -11.54 -24.27 8.85
CA HIS A 158 -12.59 -23.25 8.86
C HIS A 158 -13.36 -23.26 7.53
N PRO A 159 -14.18 -24.30 7.26
CA PRO A 159 -14.74 -24.54 5.92
C PRO A 159 -15.71 -23.46 5.43
N ASN A 160 -16.32 -22.71 6.35
CA ASN A 160 -17.27 -21.65 6.01
C ASN A 160 -16.61 -20.29 5.81
N ASP A 161 -15.33 -20.15 6.19
CA ASP A 161 -14.62 -18.88 6.14
C ASP A 161 -13.78 -18.78 4.86
N LEU A 162 -13.68 -17.58 4.30
CA LEU A 162 -12.72 -17.26 3.27
C LEU A 162 -11.39 -16.88 3.91
N ILE A 163 -10.44 -17.79 3.87
CA ILE A 163 -9.09 -17.60 4.43
C ILE A 163 -8.27 -16.77 3.48
N ILE A 164 -7.58 -15.75 4.00
CA ILE A 164 -6.69 -14.86 3.24
C ILE A 164 -5.27 -15.03 3.76
N ARG A 165 -4.32 -15.27 2.86
CA ARG A 165 -2.93 -15.47 3.24
C ARG A 165 -1.97 -14.97 2.14
N SER A 166 -0.89 -14.33 2.57
CA SER A 166 0.28 -14.11 1.70
C SER A 166 1.05 -15.41 1.54
N ASP A 167 1.51 -15.71 0.34
CA ASP A 167 2.25 -16.91 0.00
C ASP A 167 3.25 -16.58 -1.12
N LEU A 168 4.21 -17.49 -1.35
CA LEU A 168 5.14 -17.38 -2.46
C LEU A 168 4.69 -18.28 -3.60
N GLU A 169 4.71 -17.75 -4.81
CA GLU A 169 4.50 -18.56 -6.00
C GLU A 169 5.78 -19.33 -6.39
N ILE A 170 5.62 -20.35 -7.25
CA ILE A 170 6.75 -21.04 -7.86
C ILE A 170 7.48 -20.02 -8.76
N GLY A 171 8.59 -19.50 -8.28
CA GLY A 171 9.32 -18.37 -8.91
C GLY A 171 9.77 -17.33 -7.90
N GLY A 172 9.20 -17.36 -6.69
CA GLY A 172 9.56 -16.47 -5.59
C GLY A 172 8.77 -15.17 -5.54
N ASP A 173 7.78 -14.99 -6.43
CA ASP A 173 6.90 -13.82 -6.40
C ASP A 173 5.89 -13.96 -5.26
N GLU A 174 5.72 -12.89 -4.49
CA GLU A 174 4.70 -12.82 -3.45
C GLU A 174 3.32 -12.71 -4.08
N VAL A 175 2.37 -13.47 -3.53
CA VAL A 175 0.98 -13.50 -3.97
C VAL A 175 0.05 -13.48 -2.77
N LEU A 176 -1.11 -12.85 -2.93
CA LEU A 176 -2.20 -12.95 -1.98
C LEU A 176 -3.15 -14.06 -2.44
N ARG A 177 -3.37 -15.05 -1.58
CA ARG A 177 -4.29 -16.15 -1.82
C ARG A 177 -5.50 -16.06 -0.91
N PHE A 178 -6.64 -16.40 -1.50
CA PHE A 178 -7.93 -16.56 -0.83
C PHE A 178 -8.34 -18.02 -1.02
N ALA A 179 -8.71 -18.70 0.03
CA ALA A 179 -9.15 -20.09 -0.06
C ALA A 179 -10.37 -20.36 0.81
N ARG A 180 -11.28 -21.22 0.30
CA ARG A 180 -12.42 -21.74 1.04
C ARG A 180 -12.62 -23.20 0.70
N ALA A 181 -13.06 -24.02 1.68
CA ALA A 181 -13.37 -25.41 1.45
C ALA A 181 -14.66 -25.56 0.64
N VAL A 182 -14.67 -26.48 -0.32
CA VAL A 182 -15.84 -26.86 -1.10
C VAL A 182 -16.53 -28.02 -0.41
N THR A 183 -17.72 -27.78 0.13
CA THR A 183 -18.49 -28.77 0.86
C THR A 183 -19.76 -29.21 0.11
N GLY A 184 -20.27 -28.34 -0.79
CA GLY A 184 -21.55 -28.54 -1.43
C GLY A 184 -22.67 -28.68 -0.38
N ASN A 185 -23.46 -29.77 -0.45
CA ASN A 185 -24.55 -30.06 0.49
C ASN A 185 -24.09 -30.98 1.63
N SER A 186 -22.81 -31.26 1.81
CA SER A 186 -22.27 -32.16 2.82
C SER A 186 -21.33 -31.43 3.77
N GLU A 187 -21.15 -32.00 4.98
CA GLU A 187 -20.12 -31.49 5.90
C GLU A 187 -18.71 -31.91 5.51
N GLU A 188 -18.56 -32.86 4.58
CA GLU A 188 -17.25 -33.30 4.10
C GLU A 188 -16.64 -32.36 3.07
N CYS A 189 -15.38 -32.00 3.27
CA CYS A 189 -14.61 -31.25 2.31
C CYS A 189 -14.35 -32.07 1.03
N SER A 190 -14.91 -31.60 -0.08
CA SER A 190 -14.75 -32.23 -1.41
C SER A 190 -13.52 -31.70 -2.15
N GLY A 191 -13.03 -30.54 -1.73
CA GLY A 191 -11.91 -29.82 -2.33
C GLY A 191 -11.85 -28.37 -1.87
N TYR A 192 -11.19 -27.53 -2.64
CA TYR A 192 -10.94 -26.14 -2.27
C TYR A 192 -11.12 -25.20 -3.46
N PHE A 193 -11.78 -24.09 -3.23
CA PHE A 193 -11.71 -22.92 -4.09
C PHE A 193 -10.50 -22.09 -3.67
N VAL A 194 -9.72 -21.62 -4.65
CA VAL A 194 -8.56 -20.74 -4.41
C VAL A 194 -8.55 -19.62 -5.44
N ALA A 195 -8.56 -18.39 -4.98
CA ALA A 195 -8.24 -17.22 -5.79
C ALA A 195 -6.80 -16.79 -5.50
N THR A 196 -6.03 -16.46 -6.54
CA THR A 196 -4.63 -16.01 -6.43
C THR A 196 -4.50 -14.66 -7.08
N MET A 197 -4.11 -13.66 -6.29
CA MET A 197 -3.87 -12.29 -6.73
C MET A 197 -2.36 -12.03 -6.76
N THR A 198 -1.84 -11.77 -7.93
CA THR A 198 -0.42 -11.42 -8.19
C THR A 198 -0.23 -9.91 -8.23
N ALA A 199 1.01 -9.43 -8.28
CA ALA A 199 1.32 -8.01 -8.46
C ALA A 199 0.65 -7.42 -9.72
N GLU A 200 0.54 -8.18 -10.81
CA GLU A 200 -0.15 -7.76 -12.04
C GLU A 200 -1.66 -7.55 -11.80
N HIS A 201 -2.29 -8.46 -11.05
CA HIS A 201 -3.70 -8.32 -10.68
C HIS A 201 -3.94 -7.10 -9.77
N PHE A 202 -3.03 -6.82 -8.82
CA PHE A 202 -3.09 -5.60 -8.01
C PHE A 202 -2.96 -4.35 -8.88
N ALA A 203 -1.97 -4.32 -9.80
CA ALA A 203 -1.80 -3.19 -10.70
C ALA A 203 -3.05 -2.94 -11.54
N LYS A 204 -3.71 -4.01 -12.02
CA LYS A 204 -4.95 -3.92 -12.80
C LYS A 204 -6.12 -3.47 -11.92
N ALA A 205 -6.28 -4.04 -10.74
CA ALA A 205 -7.35 -3.70 -9.81
C ALA A 205 -7.29 -2.23 -9.37
N LEU A 206 -6.09 -1.70 -9.16
CA LEU A 206 -5.85 -0.34 -8.71
C LEU A 206 -5.65 0.65 -9.88
N SER A 207 -5.73 0.19 -11.13
CA SER A 207 -5.58 1.04 -12.30
C SER A 207 -6.65 2.15 -12.29
N GLY A 208 -6.22 3.42 -12.38
CA GLY A 208 -7.09 4.57 -12.32
C GLY A 208 -7.40 5.11 -10.91
N THR A 209 -7.00 4.40 -9.85
CA THR A 209 -7.15 4.89 -8.47
C THR A 209 -6.00 5.81 -8.06
N TYR A 210 -4.82 5.62 -8.63
CA TYR A 210 -3.63 6.43 -8.34
C TYR A 210 -2.94 6.93 -9.62
N SER A 211 -2.22 8.03 -9.51
CA SER A 211 -1.36 8.52 -10.58
C SER A 211 0.01 7.81 -10.52
N GLY A 212 0.68 7.63 -11.67
CA GLY A 212 1.99 6.95 -11.71
C GLY A 212 3.13 7.65 -10.94
N GLN A 213 2.86 8.80 -10.32
CA GLN A 213 3.79 9.52 -9.45
C GLN A 213 3.59 9.19 -7.97
N ASP A 214 2.46 8.60 -7.61
CA ASP A 214 2.14 8.21 -6.25
C ASP A 214 2.80 6.87 -5.94
N GLY A 215 3.36 6.72 -4.74
CA GLY A 215 3.87 5.44 -4.24
C GLY A 215 2.80 4.74 -3.41
N ILE A 216 2.49 3.48 -3.74
CA ILE A 216 1.57 2.64 -2.96
C ILE A 216 2.34 1.41 -2.49
N CYS A 217 2.22 1.10 -1.21
CA CYS A 217 2.72 -0.13 -0.63
C CYS A 217 1.60 -0.79 0.18
N ILE A 218 1.27 -2.03 -0.17
CA ILE A 218 0.28 -2.85 0.54
C ILE A 218 1.04 -3.90 1.33
N LEU A 219 0.79 -3.92 2.63
CA LEU A 219 1.43 -4.84 3.57
C LEU A 219 0.40 -5.83 4.12
N ASN A 220 0.86 -7.04 4.44
CA ASN A 220 0.06 -8.01 5.19
C ASN A 220 0.12 -7.72 6.71
N GLY A 221 -0.60 -8.52 7.52
CA GLY A 221 -0.60 -8.39 8.98
C GLY A 221 0.76 -8.64 9.65
N PHE A 222 1.75 -9.15 8.94
CA PHE A 222 3.12 -9.36 9.39
C PHE A 222 4.08 -8.24 8.91
N LEU A 223 3.53 -7.18 8.31
CA LEU A 223 4.27 -6.06 7.70
C LEU A 223 5.18 -6.48 6.53
N GLU A 224 4.85 -7.58 5.86
CA GLU A 224 5.51 -8.00 4.63
C GLU A 224 4.82 -7.36 3.43
N THR A 225 5.60 -6.99 2.43
CA THR A 225 5.09 -6.30 1.24
C THR A 225 4.37 -7.29 0.34
N VAL A 226 3.07 -7.11 0.16
CA VAL A 226 2.25 -7.89 -0.80
C VAL A 226 2.28 -7.25 -2.18
N TYR A 227 2.28 -5.92 -2.22
CA TYR A 227 2.33 -5.16 -3.46
C TYR A 227 2.98 -3.80 -3.23
N SER A 228 3.82 -3.38 -4.16
CA SER A 228 4.38 -2.02 -4.15
C SER A 228 4.52 -1.47 -5.55
N VAL A 229 4.29 -0.17 -5.69
CA VAL A 229 4.44 0.57 -6.95
C VAL A 229 4.90 2.00 -6.67
N GLY A 230 5.63 2.59 -7.62
CA GLY A 230 6.11 3.96 -7.54
C GLY A 230 7.47 4.08 -6.84
N THR A 231 7.74 5.23 -6.22
CA THR A 231 9.03 5.54 -5.58
C THR A 231 9.23 4.86 -4.23
N ALA A 232 8.17 4.33 -3.63
CA ALA A 232 8.27 3.56 -2.40
C ALA A 232 8.78 2.15 -2.74
N SER A 233 10.07 1.89 -2.52
CA SER A 233 10.57 0.51 -2.52
C SER A 233 9.88 -0.23 -1.38
N GLY A 234 9.02 -1.18 -1.71
CA GLY A 234 8.20 -1.91 -0.74
C GLY A 234 9.01 -2.59 0.36
N GLU A 235 10.18 -3.15 0.01
CA GLU A 235 11.10 -3.74 0.99
C GLU A 235 11.54 -2.72 2.05
N THR A 236 11.93 -1.52 1.63
CA THR A 236 12.42 -0.49 2.56
C THR A 236 11.33 -0.01 3.51
N VAL A 237 10.09 0.16 3.01
CA VAL A 237 8.94 0.61 3.83
C VAL A 237 8.55 -0.45 4.84
N GLY A 238 8.36 -1.70 4.40
CA GLY A 238 8.00 -2.82 5.27
C GLY A 238 9.04 -3.07 6.35
N ASP A 239 10.33 -3.04 6.01
CA ASP A 239 11.42 -3.26 6.97
C ASP A 239 11.53 -2.15 8.01
N VAL A 240 11.37 -0.89 7.62
CA VAL A 240 11.36 0.23 8.56
C VAL A 240 10.17 0.15 9.51
N LEU A 241 8.97 -0.13 9.00
CA LEU A 241 7.77 -0.29 9.82
C LEU A 241 7.90 -1.48 10.78
N ARG A 242 8.43 -2.61 10.30
CA ARG A 242 8.69 -3.79 11.13
C ARG A 242 9.68 -3.49 12.24
N ASN A 243 10.79 -2.83 11.93
CA ASN A 243 11.81 -2.48 12.91
C ASN A 243 11.26 -1.56 14.00
N ARG A 244 10.45 -0.57 13.66
CA ARG A 244 9.82 0.33 14.62
C ARG A 244 8.78 -0.38 15.47
N PHE A 245 7.97 -1.24 14.87
CA PHE A 245 7.01 -2.07 15.60
C PHE A 245 7.70 -3.01 16.60
N LEU A 246 8.81 -3.61 16.20
CA LEU A 246 9.64 -4.45 17.10
C LEU A 246 10.29 -3.65 18.25
N GLN A 247 10.47 -2.34 18.08
CA GLN A 247 10.92 -1.42 19.13
C GLN A 247 9.79 -1.00 20.07
N GLY A 248 8.56 -1.48 19.85
CA GLY A 248 7.40 -1.23 20.72
C GLY A 248 6.66 0.08 20.40
N GLU A 249 6.93 0.69 19.27
CA GLU A 249 6.15 1.84 18.81
C GLU A 249 4.75 1.39 18.35
N PRO A 250 3.66 2.04 18.77
CA PRO A 250 2.33 1.72 18.29
C PRO A 250 2.20 2.02 16.80
N LEU A 251 1.53 1.15 16.04
CA LEU A 251 1.36 1.27 14.58
C LEU A 251 0.81 2.64 14.15
N THR A 252 -0.05 3.25 14.96
CA THR A 252 -0.61 4.58 14.70
C THR A 252 0.44 5.68 14.73
N GLU A 253 1.44 5.61 15.62
CA GLU A 253 2.54 6.58 15.68
C GLU A 253 3.55 6.34 14.56
N ILE A 254 3.83 5.08 14.22
CA ILE A 254 4.67 4.71 13.09
C ILE A 254 4.08 5.28 11.80
N TRP A 255 2.78 5.10 11.59
CA TRP A 255 2.06 5.60 10.41
C TRP A 255 2.16 7.13 10.28
N ASN A 256 1.92 7.85 11.36
CA ASN A 256 2.00 9.30 11.39
C ASN A 256 3.41 9.84 11.10
N THR A 257 4.46 9.09 11.47
CA THR A 257 5.85 9.51 11.23
C THR A 257 6.28 9.28 9.79
N TYR A 258 5.76 8.25 9.11
CA TYR A 258 6.12 7.95 7.71
C TYR A 258 5.60 9.00 6.73
N ASN A 259 4.49 9.64 7.03
CA ASN A 259 3.98 10.77 6.25
C ASN A 259 4.90 12.01 6.30
N TYR A 260 5.90 12.05 7.20
CA TYR A 260 6.87 13.13 7.34
C TYR A 260 8.24 12.87 6.68
N ILE A 261 8.50 11.66 6.20
CA ILE A 261 9.80 11.27 5.61
C ILE A 261 9.70 11.24 4.07
N ARG A 262 9.16 12.26 3.52
CA ARG A 262 9.23 12.54 2.07
C ARG A 262 10.37 13.48 1.75
#